data_6edd5e919846501092696c50a110888f
#
_entry.id   6edd5e919846501092696c50a110888f
#
_cell.length_a   1.000
_cell.length_b   1.000
_cell.length_c   1.000
_cell.angle_alpha   90.00
_cell.angle_beta   90.00
_cell.angle_gamma   90.00
#
_symmetry.space_group_name_H-M   'P 1'
#
loop_
_entity.id
_entity.type
_entity.pdbx_description
1 polymer ?
#
loop_
_entity_poly.entity_id
_entity_poly.type
_entity_poly.pdbx_seq_one_letter_code
_entity_poly.pdbx_strand_id
1 'polypeptide(L)'
;MGSGSGKGVITASLMCPFKQCIGIEFLESLHSIALKTQSKYSNTIDNIMLQNPSLFEGFAQKVPIFFKNSDFLEVPWTDASLILFNSTCYSIDLMVNIGKKATKECQSGTILISFTKRIPFLTTDWELRDGFRRIMSWGVATIYIHKKK
;
A
#
# COMPACT_ATOMS: atom_id res chain seq x y z
N MET A 1 0.60 -2.55 -3.23
CA MET A 1 1.12 -3.44 -4.28
C MET A 1 0.56 -4.83 -4.03
N GLY A 2 -0.06 -5.46 -5.06
CA GLY A 2 -0.91 -6.63 -4.87
C GLY A 2 -2.14 -6.25 -4.04
N SER A 3 -2.96 -5.31 -4.56
CA SER A 3 -4.03 -4.68 -3.77
C SER A 3 -5.23 -5.60 -3.51
N GLY A 4 -5.28 -6.74 -4.19
CA GLY A 4 -6.37 -7.71 -4.05
C GLY A 4 -7.72 -7.06 -4.34
N SER A 5 -8.70 -7.28 -3.45
CA SER A 5 -10.03 -6.67 -3.54
C SER A 5 -10.09 -5.18 -3.16
N GLY A 6 -8.96 -4.51 -2.95
CA GLY A 6 -8.88 -3.08 -2.66
C GLY A 6 -9.01 -2.68 -1.18
N LYS A 7 -9.24 -3.62 -0.27
CA LYS A 7 -9.46 -3.32 1.16
C LYS A 7 -8.34 -2.46 1.78
N GLY A 8 -7.07 -2.82 1.55
CA GLY A 8 -5.93 -2.09 2.09
C GLY A 8 -5.83 -0.65 1.56
N VAL A 9 -6.20 -0.44 0.30
CA VAL A 9 -6.19 0.90 -0.33
C VAL A 9 -7.26 1.79 0.29
N ILE A 10 -8.48 1.25 0.47
CA ILE A 10 -9.58 1.98 1.13
C ILE A 10 -9.24 2.27 2.59
N THR A 11 -8.72 1.28 3.32
CA THR A 11 -8.30 1.51 4.71
C THR A 11 -7.29 2.64 4.81
N ALA A 12 -6.27 2.65 3.93
CA ALA A 12 -5.27 3.73 3.90
C ALA A 12 -5.91 5.09 3.63
N SER A 13 -6.85 5.17 2.69
CA SER A 13 -7.55 6.43 2.36
C SER A 13 -8.45 6.96 3.49
N LEU A 14 -8.94 6.08 4.36
CA LEU A 14 -9.76 6.44 5.53
C LEU A 14 -8.93 6.79 6.76
N MET A 15 -7.67 6.33 6.83
CA MET A 15 -6.82 6.54 8.00
C MET A 15 -5.87 7.73 7.88
N CYS A 16 -5.54 8.15 6.67
CA CYS A 16 -4.53 9.19 6.44
C CYS A 16 -4.94 10.10 5.28
N PRO A 17 -4.71 11.43 5.41
CA PRO A 17 -5.05 12.41 4.37
C PRO A 17 -4.01 12.38 3.22
N PHE A 18 -3.86 11.25 2.56
CA PHE A 18 -3.01 11.13 1.38
C PHE A 18 -3.54 11.98 0.23
N LYS A 19 -2.66 12.45 -0.65
CA LYS A 19 -3.05 13.11 -1.89
C LYS A 19 -3.89 12.17 -2.78
N GLN A 20 -3.53 10.90 -2.82
CA GLN A 20 -4.25 9.82 -3.50
C GLN A 20 -3.77 8.45 -2.99
N CYS A 21 -4.60 7.41 -3.16
CA CYS A 21 -4.23 6.02 -2.90
C CYS A 21 -4.38 5.20 -4.19
N ILE A 22 -3.35 4.45 -4.54
CA ILE A 22 -3.34 3.64 -5.77
C ILE A 22 -3.15 2.16 -5.41
N GLY A 23 -4.10 1.33 -5.82
CA GLY A 23 -4.00 -0.13 -5.78
C GLY A 23 -3.51 -0.68 -7.12
N ILE A 24 -2.53 -1.57 -7.09
CA ILE A 24 -2.04 -2.27 -8.29
C ILE A 24 -2.26 -3.75 -8.07
N GLU A 25 -2.99 -4.40 -8.96
CA GLU A 25 -3.33 -5.82 -8.87
C GLU A 25 -3.17 -6.47 -10.24
N PHE A 26 -2.43 -7.58 -10.25
CA PHE A 26 -2.15 -8.32 -11.47
C PHE A 26 -3.32 -9.21 -11.90
N LEU A 27 -4.01 -9.82 -10.92
CA LEU A 27 -5.11 -10.73 -11.18
C LEU A 27 -6.38 -9.96 -11.54
N GLU A 28 -6.85 -10.09 -12.77
CA GLU A 28 -8.01 -9.40 -13.30
C GLU A 28 -9.28 -9.61 -12.45
N SER A 29 -9.49 -10.83 -11.95
CA SER A 29 -10.64 -11.15 -11.11
C SER A 29 -10.66 -10.35 -9.81
N LEU A 30 -9.52 -10.19 -9.15
CA LEU A 30 -9.38 -9.37 -7.94
C LEU A 30 -9.45 -7.87 -8.26
N HIS A 31 -8.85 -7.45 -9.36
CA HIS A 31 -8.97 -6.09 -9.85
C HIS A 31 -10.44 -5.69 -10.10
N SER A 32 -11.22 -6.55 -10.74
CA SER A 32 -12.65 -6.32 -10.97
C SER A 32 -13.43 -6.15 -9.66
N ILE A 33 -13.09 -6.91 -8.60
CA ILE A 33 -13.66 -6.74 -7.27
C ILE A 33 -13.24 -5.38 -6.68
N ALA A 34 -11.98 -4.99 -6.85
CA ALA A 34 -11.47 -3.70 -6.36
C ALA A 34 -12.20 -2.52 -7.00
N LEU A 35 -12.52 -2.58 -8.30
CA LEU A 35 -13.32 -1.55 -8.98
C LEU A 35 -14.74 -1.43 -8.42
N LYS A 36 -15.40 -2.56 -8.11
CA LYS A 36 -16.72 -2.54 -7.42
C LYS A 36 -16.61 -1.91 -6.04
N THR A 37 -15.54 -2.20 -5.31
CA THR A 37 -15.27 -1.62 -3.99
C THR A 37 -14.99 -0.12 -4.08
N GLN A 38 -14.28 0.33 -5.12
CA GLN A 38 -14.05 1.75 -5.42
C GLN A 38 -15.36 2.49 -5.68
N SER A 39 -16.24 1.92 -6.50
CA SER A 39 -17.56 2.52 -6.79
C SER A 39 -18.38 2.68 -5.50
N LYS A 40 -18.43 1.64 -4.66
CA LYS A 40 -19.11 1.71 -3.37
C LYS A 40 -18.49 2.79 -2.46
N TYR A 41 -17.18 2.86 -2.35
CA TYR A 41 -16.46 3.89 -1.60
C TYR A 41 -16.85 5.28 -2.08
N SER A 42 -16.77 5.53 -3.39
CA SER A 42 -17.08 6.85 -3.96
C SER A 42 -18.51 7.32 -3.71
N ASN A 43 -19.46 6.38 -3.62
CA ASN A 43 -20.87 6.68 -3.38
C ASN A 43 -21.24 6.87 -1.90
N THR A 44 -20.38 6.43 -0.98
CA THR A 44 -20.71 6.39 0.45
C THR A 44 -19.83 7.28 1.32
N ILE A 45 -18.61 7.59 0.88
CA ILE A 45 -17.61 8.23 1.73
C ILE A 45 -18.02 9.64 2.17
N ASP A 46 -18.65 10.43 1.32
CA ASP A 46 -19.05 11.80 1.65
C ASP A 46 -20.07 11.79 2.82
N ASN A 47 -21.02 10.85 2.81
CA ASN A 47 -21.96 10.67 3.91
C ASN A 47 -21.28 10.18 5.19
N ILE A 48 -20.31 9.28 5.07
CA ILE A 48 -19.55 8.76 6.23
C ILE A 48 -18.74 9.90 6.88
N MET A 49 -18.07 10.72 6.08
CA MET A 49 -17.31 11.88 6.59
C MET A 49 -18.23 12.90 7.27
N LEU A 50 -19.38 13.17 6.68
CA LEU A 50 -20.38 14.10 7.25
C LEU A 50 -20.95 13.60 8.60
N GLN A 51 -21.19 12.30 8.71
CA GLN A 51 -21.72 11.69 9.95
C GLN A 51 -20.66 11.50 11.05
N ASN A 52 -19.39 11.52 10.69
CA ASN A 52 -18.27 11.24 11.61
C ASN A 52 -17.12 12.25 11.47
N PRO A 53 -17.37 13.56 11.63
CA PRO A 53 -16.38 14.59 11.34
C PRO A 53 -15.10 14.45 12.19
N SER A 54 -15.21 14.00 13.43
CA SER A 54 -14.05 13.81 14.32
C SER A 54 -13.08 12.72 13.86
N LEU A 55 -13.54 11.72 13.08
CA LEU A 55 -12.68 10.68 12.53
C LEU A 55 -11.86 11.17 11.32
N PHE A 56 -12.26 12.28 10.74
CA PHE A 56 -11.64 12.85 9.53
C PHE A 56 -11.03 14.22 9.78
N GLU A 57 -10.68 14.51 11.03
CA GLU A 57 -9.96 15.73 11.37
C GLU A 57 -8.62 15.77 10.61
N GLY A 58 -8.34 16.87 9.93
CA GLY A 58 -7.19 17.03 9.04
C GLY A 58 -7.41 16.58 7.58
N PHE A 59 -8.58 16.01 7.24
CA PHE A 59 -8.95 15.73 5.86
C PHE A 59 -9.64 16.95 5.26
N ALA A 60 -9.00 17.60 4.27
CA ALA A 60 -9.62 18.71 3.54
C ALA A 60 -10.75 18.22 2.62
N GLN A 61 -10.63 16.99 2.14
CA GLN A 61 -11.59 16.32 1.25
C GLN A 61 -11.37 14.80 1.27
N LYS A 62 -12.30 14.05 0.66
CA LYS A 62 -12.11 12.61 0.47
C LYS A 62 -10.83 12.32 -0.33
N VAL A 63 -10.08 11.31 0.09
CA VAL A 63 -8.87 10.86 -0.60
C VAL A 63 -9.26 10.11 -1.88
N PRO A 64 -8.84 10.55 -3.08
CA PRO A 64 -9.07 9.82 -4.31
C PRO A 64 -8.40 8.45 -4.27
N ILE A 65 -9.11 7.42 -4.73
CA ILE A 65 -8.57 6.07 -4.87
C ILE A 65 -8.65 5.61 -6.32
N PHE A 66 -7.62 4.90 -6.76
CA PHE A 66 -7.52 4.36 -8.11
C PHE A 66 -7.04 2.92 -8.06
N PHE A 67 -7.49 2.10 -9.00
CA PHE A 67 -6.99 0.74 -9.18
C PHE A 67 -6.47 0.56 -10.59
N LYS A 68 -5.32 -0.13 -10.73
CA LYS A 68 -4.68 -0.48 -12.00
C LYS A 68 -4.54 -2.00 -12.09
N ASN A 69 -4.96 -2.58 -13.20
CA ASN A 69 -4.66 -3.97 -13.51
C ASN A 69 -3.30 -4.01 -14.22
N SER A 70 -2.26 -4.36 -13.48
CA SER A 70 -0.89 -4.38 -14.00
C SER A 70 0.03 -5.14 -13.05
N ASP A 71 1.19 -5.55 -13.56
CA ASP A 71 2.32 -5.91 -12.71
C ASP A 71 2.87 -4.64 -12.02
N PHE A 72 2.96 -4.66 -10.70
CA PHE A 72 3.50 -3.54 -9.96
C PHE A 72 5.01 -3.30 -10.24
N LEU A 73 5.73 -4.29 -10.77
CA LEU A 73 7.10 -4.11 -11.21
C LEU A 73 7.21 -3.29 -12.51
N GLU A 74 6.14 -3.20 -13.29
CA GLU A 74 6.11 -2.44 -14.55
C GLU A 74 5.64 -0.99 -14.38
N VAL A 75 4.96 -0.66 -13.27
CA VAL A 75 4.51 0.71 -13.00
C VAL A 75 5.58 1.52 -12.26
N PRO A 76 5.73 2.83 -12.55
CA PRO A 76 6.68 3.69 -11.83
C PRO A 76 6.28 3.86 -10.36
N TRP A 77 7.31 3.97 -9.47
CA TRP A 77 7.13 4.23 -8.03
C TRP A 77 7.68 5.59 -7.60
N THR A 78 8.06 6.44 -8.55
CA THR A 78 8.76 7.71 -8.33
C THR A 78 8.00 8.69 -7.43
N ASP A 79 6.66 8.67 -7.50
CA ASP A 79 5.81 9.61 -6.75
C ASP A 79 5.24 9.01 -5.46
N ALA A 80 5.64 7.78 -5.12
CA ALA A 80 5.10 7.10 -3.95
C ALA A 80 5.80 7.59 -2.68
N SER A 81 5.03 8.12 -1.73
CA SER A 81 5.51 8.43 -0.37
C SER A 81 5.37 7.24 0.58
N LEU A 82 4.38 6.36 0.33
CA LEU A 82 4.15 5.13 1.07
C LEU A 82 3.85 3.97 0.12
N ILE A 83 4.54 2.86 0.28
CA ILE A 83 4.31 1.62 -0.47
C ILE A 83 4.06 0.49 0.52
N LEU A 84 2.98 -0.27 0.32
CA LEU A 84 2.62 -1.41 1.15
C LEU A 84 2.57 -2.69 0.31
N PHE A 85 3.22 -3.75 0.80
CA PHE A 85 3.22 -5.10 0.24
C PHE A 85 2.70 -6.12 1.24
N ASN A 86 1.64 -6.84 0.89
CA ASN A 86 1.31 -8.08 1.59
C ASN A 86 2.14 -9.23 1.02
N SER A 87 3.41 -9.29 1.44
CA SER A 87 4.45 -10.14 0.85
C SER A 87 4.49 -11.57 1.41
N THR A 88 3.46 -12.01 2.14
CA THR A 88 3.42 -13.33 2.78
C THR A 88 3.71 -14.46 1.79
N CYS A 89 3.12 -14.43 0.60
CA CYS A 89 3.25 -15.46 -0.43
C CYS A 89 4.28 -15.14 -1.53
N TYR A 90 5.02 -14.03 -1.42
CA TYR A 90 5.98 -13.65 -2.47
C TYR A 90 7.22 -14.57 -2.46
N SER A 91 7.76 -14.89 -3.65
CA SER A 91 9.03 -15.60 -3.77
C SER A 91 10.21 -14.73 -3.31
N ILE A 92 11.35 -15.35 -3.03
CA ILE A 92 12.58 -14.63 -2.69
C ILE A 92 13.02 -13.74 -3.85
N ASP A 93 12.95 -14.25 -5.08
CA ASP A 93 13.35 -13.49 -6.28
C ASP A 93 12.47 -12.25 -6.49
N LEU A 94 11.16 -12.37 -6.26
CA LEU A 94 10.26 -11.23 -6.32
C LEU A 94 10.63 -10.18 -5.25
N MET A 95 10.96 -10.62 -4.03
CA MET A 95 11.38 -9.71 -2.95
C MET A 95 12.70 -8.98 -3.29
N VAL A 96 13.64 -9.67 -3.95
CA VAL A 96 14.89 -9.06 -4.45
C VAL A 96 14.58 -8.01 -5.53
N ASN A 97 13.70 -8.33 -6.49
CA ASN A 97 13.30 -7.40 -7.54
C ASN A 97 12.58 -6.16 -6.99
N ILE A 98 11.74 -6.35 -5.97
CA ILE A 98 11.11 -5.24 -5.23
C ILE A 98 12.19 -4.34 -4.62
N GLY A 99 13.19 -4.92 -3.94
CA GLY A 99 14.27 -4.16 -3.33
C GLY A 99 15.09 -3.35 -4.34
N LYS A 100 15.43 -3.96 -5.49
CA LYS A 100 16.14 -3.30 -6.59
C LYS A 100 15.33 -2.14 -7.16
N LYS A 101 14.05 -2.36 -7.47
CA LYS A 101 13.17 -1.35 -8.03
C LYS A 101 12.95 -0.19 -7.05
N ALA A 102 12.67 -0.51 -5.79
CA ALA A 102 12.50 0.51 -4.75
C ALA A 102 13.75 1.39 -4.59
N THR A 103 14.93 0.77 -4.59
CA THR A 103 16.21 1.52 -4.51
C THR A 103 16.40 2.44 -5.71
N LYS A 104 16.04 1.99 -6.91
CA LYS A 104 16.19 2.76 -8.15
C LYS A 104 15.19 3.92 -8.28
N GLU A 105 13.93 3.70 -7.90
CA GLU A 105 12.84 4.61 -8.27
C GLU A 105 12.30 5.46 -7.11
N CYS A 106 12.29 4.95 -5.88
CA CYS A 106 11.74 5.70 -4.76
C CYS A 106 12.61 6.89 -4.38
N GLN A 107 11.97 7.96 -3.95
CA GLN A 107 12.64 9.15 -3.46
C GLN A 107 13.05 9.01 -1.99
N SER A 108 14.01 9.83 -1.55
CA SER A 108 14.33 9.96 -0.12
C SER A 108 13.09 10.30 0.69
N GLY A 109 12.95 9.68 1.86
CA GLY A 109 11.77 9.81 2.73
C GLY A 109 10.65 8.81 2.45
N THR A 110 10.65 8.09 1.31
CA THR A 110 9.64 7.05 1.02
C THR A 110 9.62 5.99 2.11
N ILE A 111 8.43 5.66 2.58
CA ILE A 111 8.19 4.56 3.54
C ILE A 111 7.74 3.31 2.76
N LEU A 112 8.33 2.18 3.09
CA LEU A 112 7.97 0.90 2.53
C LEU A 112 7.62 -0.09 3.64
N ILE A 113 6.42 -0.66 3.57
CA ILE A 113 5.91 -1.62 4.55
C ILE A 113 5.76 -2.98 3.87
N SER A 114 6.31 -4.02 4.47
CA SER A 114 6.15 -5.40 4.02
C SER A 114 5.71 -6.32 5.15
N PHE A 115 4.90 -7.33 4.83
CA PHE A 115 4.39 -8.32 5.78
C PHE A 115 5.13 -9.64 5.62
N THR A 116 5.44 -10.29 6.74
CA THR A 116 6.03 -11.63 6.86
C THR A 116 7.46 -11.72 6.35
N LYS A 117 7.77 -11.12 5.20
CA LYS A 117 9.11 -11.14 4.60
C LYS A 117 9.72 -9.74 4.57
N ARG A 118 10.92 -9.65 5.12
CA ARG A 118 11.72 -8.42 5.01
C ARG A 118 12.24 -8.27 3.58
N ILE A 119 12.23 -7.04 3.07
CA ILE A 119 12.79 -6.75 1.74
C ILE A 119 14.32 -6.77 1.83
N PRO A 120 15.00 -7.58 1.01
CA PRO A 120 16.45 -7.66 0.98
C PRO A 120 17.01 -6.50 0.13
N PHE A 121 17.22 -5.34 0.77
CA PHE A 121 17.90 -4.23 0.11
C PHE A 121 19.40 -4.53 0.00
N LEU A 122 19.95 -4.31 -1.19
CA LEU A 122 21.36 -4.55 -1.51
C LEU A 122 22.26 -3.33 -1.24
N THR A 123 21.65 -2.21 -0.84
CA THR A 123 22.33 -0.93 -0.59
C THR A 123 22.01 -0.42 0.82
N THR A 124 22.79 0.56 1.28
CA THR A 124 22.59 1.24 2.57
C THR A 124 21.58 2.37 2.52
N ASP A 125 20.93 2.56 1.37
CA ASP A 125 19.95 3.66 1.13
C ASP A 125 18.64 3.46 1.90
N TRP A 126 18.39 2.25 2.39
CA TRP A 126 17.21 1.91 3.14
C TRP A 126 17.55 1.57 4.59
N GLU A 127 16.80 2.16 5.50
CA GLU A 127 16.89 1.89 6.92
C GLU A 127 15.66 1.13 7.40
N LEU A 128 15.87 0.05 8.15
CA LEU A 128 14.78 -0.60 8.89
C LEU A 128 14.44 0.27 10.10
N ARG A 129 13.28 0.89 10.09
CA ARG A 129 12.78 1.75 11.17
C ARG A 129 12.14 0.96 12.28
N ASP A 130 11.40 -0.09 11.91
CA ASP A 130 10.67 -0.92 12.87
C ASP A 130 10.42 -2.33 12.31
N GLY A 131 10.20 -3.28 13.24
CA GLY A 131 9.82 -4.64 12.93
C GLY A 131 9.08 -5.26 14.14
N PHE A 132 7.78 -5.50 13.99
CA PHE A 132 6.95 -6.01 15.07
C PHE A 132 5.94 -7.06 14.57
N ARG A 133 5.46 -7.90 15.48
CA ARG A 133 4.49 -8.94 15.19
C ARG A 133 3.06 -8.45 15.42
N ARG A 134 2.14 -8.87 14.57
CA ARG A 134 0.69 -8.67 14.72
C ARG A 134 -0.06 -9.92 14.34
N ILE A 135 -1.20 -10.11 15.00
CA ILE A 135 -2.16 -11.15 14.65
C ILE A 135 -3.00 -10.63 13.49
N MET A 136 -3.00 -11.37 12.40
CA MET A 136 -3.79 -11.09 11.21
C MET A 136 -4.87 -12.17 11.07
N SER A 137 -5.84 -11.99 10.17
CA SER A 137 -6.89 -12.99 9.94
C SER A 137 -6.37 -14.35 9.44
N TRP A 138 -5.15 -14.38 8.92
CA TRP A 138 -4.49 -15.58 8.40
C TRP A 138 -3.35 -16.12 9.30
N GLY A 139 -3.13 -15.54 10.47
CA GLY A 139 -2.08 -15.94 11.39
C GLY A 139 -1.19 -14.79 11.84
N VAL A 140 -0.07 -15.10 12.50
CA VAL A 140 0.90 -14.10 12.96
C VAL A 140 1.78 -13.66 11.80
N ALA A 141 1.85 -12.37 11.55
CA ALA A 141 2.76 -11.77 10.58
C ALA A 141 3.74 -10.81 11.26
N THR A 142 4.98 -10.77 10.77
CA THR A 142 5.92 -9.71 11.12
C THR A 142 5.75 -8.57 10.11
N ILE A 143 5.58 -7.36 10.61
CA ILE A 143 5.50 -6.14 9.80
C ILE A 143 6.86 -5.47 9.85
N TYR A 144 7.42 -5.18 8.69
CA TYR A 144 8.69 -4.47 8.55
C TYR A 144 8.45 -3.10 7.93
N ILE A 145 8.96 -2.05 8.57
CA ILE A 145 8.87 -0.67 8.10
C ILE A 145 10.27 -0.20 7.73
N HIS A 146 10.45 0.12 6.46
CA HIS A 146 11.70 0.68 5.94
C HIS A 146 11.46 2.13 5.51
N LYS A 147 12.49 2.95 5.66
CA LYS A 147 12.51 4.34 5.15
C LYS A 147 13.73 4.51 4.25
N LYS A 148 13.52 5.13 3.09
CA LYS A 148 14.62 5.54 2.22
C LYS A 148 15.29 6.79 2.80
N LYS A 149 16.62 6.75 2.89
CA LYS A 149 17.46 7.86 3.35
C LYS A 149 17.53 9.01 2.36
#